data_863867c61f93790aaea2c83619107137
#
_entry.id   863867c61f93790aaea2c83619107137
#
_cell.length_a   1.000
_cell.length_b   1.000
_cell.length_c   1.000
_cell.angle_alpha   90.00
_cell.angle_beta   90.00
_cell.angle_gamma   90.00
#
_symmetry.space_group_name_H-M   'P 1'
#
loop_
_entity.id
_entity.type
_entity.pdbx_description
1 polymer ?
#
loop_
_entity_poly.entity_id
_entity_poly.type
_entity_poly.pdbx_seq_one_letter_code
_entity_poly.pdbx_strand_id
1 'polypeptide(L)'
;MHRFRPISTAERDEFDRIRRYAFHLEDGPLPREDDSDGDAESPLGTRYGYFDDGELTSICIHYTFETRLRGEWLEMGGLGAVATPPEHRREGNVRRLLEASLETFESVPIVTLWPFSTAFYRQFGWASANEITRYTLPPGQLAAIAEPDGEFRPVDPDDWRTLRKVHLAAGREETLSVRRSEQWWRRRIFHAWGDDRRHVYAYVREGTPAGYVVYDVEQGDERDLVVEYLGARDHAAYRAVLGFLGDHDSQVDRIILDRPGDSTLFDVLREPQKVDAELRPGPMVRLTDVTTALEAVPYPDGVDERVVLAVSDPLLEENDGVYRLLVEDGEGLCRSKPDATPDVTLDVGALSRLLIGARSVDTLATVGDLSADADARETLARLFPPERVFLREFF
;
A
#
# COMPACT_ATOMS: atom_id res chain seq x y z
N MET A 1 31.73 -11.83 3.84
CA MET A 1 30.92 -11.79 5.08
C MET A 1 29.63 -11.03 4.75
N HIS A 2 28.51 -11.69 4.79
CA HIS A 2 27.20 -11.10 4.48
C HIS A 2 26.80 -10.07 5.53
N ARG A 3 26.28 -8.92 5.09
CA ARG A 3 25.86 -7.84 5.99
C ARG A 3 24.74 -7.01 5.38
N PHE A 4 23.63 -6.88 6.10
CA PHE A 4 22.54 -5.95 5.78
C PHE A 4 22.67 -4.70 6.68
N ARG A 5 22.65 -3.51 6.08
CA ARG A 5 22.78 -2.25 6.82
C ARG A 5 22.33 -1.03 5.99
N PRO A 6 22.11 0.11 6.65
CA PRO A 6 21.92 1.38 5.95
C PRO A 6 23.10 1.73 5.03
N ILE A 7 22.79 2.34 3.89
CA ILE A 7 23.75 2.84 2.92
C ILE A 7 24.46 4.08 3.48
N SER A 8 25.80 4.07 3.47
CA SER A 8 26.62 5.23 3.84
C SER A 8 26.61 6.29 2.72
N THR A 9 27.04 7.52 3.03
CA THR A 9 27.16 8.59 2.04
C THR A 9 28.07 8.21 0.86
N ALA A 10 29.14 7.45 1.12
CA ALA A 10 30.09 7.04 0.09
C ALA A 10 29.52 5.97 -0.86
N GLU A 11 28.43 5.29 -0.49
CA GLU A 11 27.80 4.21 -1.26
C GLU A 11 26.52 4.66 -1.99
N ARG A 12 26.15 5.95 -1.85
CA ARG A 12 24.91 6.48 -2.46
C ARG A 12 24.91 6.37 -3.96
N ASP A 13 26.00 6.71 -4.62
CA ASP A 13 26.11 6.68 -6.08
C ASP A 13 25.91 5.26 -6.61
N GLU A 14 26.46 4.26 -5.91
CA GLU A 14 26.30 2.87 -6.28
C GLU A 14 24.86 2.37 -6.06
N PHE A 15 24.23 2.77 -4.94
CA PHE A 15 22.82 2.50 -4.68
C PHE A 15 21.93 3.09 -5.78
N ASP A 16 22.15 4.36 -6.14
CA ASP A 16 21.35 5.06 -7.15
C ASP A 16 21.60 4.47 -8.56
N ARG A 17 22.83 4.02 -8.86
CA ARG A 17 23.16 3.27 -10.08
C ARG A 17 22.32 1.99 -10.18
N ILE A 18 22.30 1.16 -9.13
CA ILE A 18 21.55 -0.10 -9.10
C ILE A 18 20.05 0.19 -9.22
N ARG A 19 19.53 1.17 -8.47
CA ARG A 19 18.12 1.58 -8.51
C ARG A 19 17.73 2.01 -9.92
N ARG A 20 18.47 2.95 -10.53
CA ARG A 20 18.19 3.44 -11.89
C ARG A 20 18.17 2.30 -12.89
N TYR A 21 19.21 1.49 -12.93
CA TYR A 21 19.29 0.39 -13.87
C TYR A 21 18.18 -0.65 -13.70
N ALA A 22 17.67 -0.83 -12.48
CA ALA A 22 16.56 -1.75 -12.23
C ALA A 22 15.20 -1.22 -12.72
N PHE A 23 14.97 0.09 -12.66
CA PHE A 23 13.68 0.72 -12.97
C PHE A 23 13.67 1.45 -14.32
N HIS A 24 14.84 1.76 -14.88
CA HIS A 24 15.06 2.43 -16.17
C HIS A 24 16.15 1.69 -16.94
N LEU A 25 15.81 0.49 -17.41
CA LEU A 25 16.77 -0.40 -18.10
C LEU A 25 17.38 0.23 -19.34
N GLU A 26 16.64 1.10 -20.01
CA GLU A 26 17.06 1.88 -21.18
C GLU A 26 18.23 2.83 -20.89
N ASP A 27 18.42 3.23 -19.64
CA ASP A 27 19.52 4.10 -19.22
C ASP A 27 20.88 3.37 -19.15
N GLY A 28 20.83 2.03 -19.09
CA GLY A 28 22.02 1.20 -19.00
C GLY A 28 22.68 1.19 -17.62
N PRO A 29 23.73 0.37 -17.43
CA PRO A 29 24.35 0.15 -16.11
C PRO A 29 25.41 1.20 -15.73
N LEU A 30 25.83 2.08 -16.64
CA LEU A 30 26.89 3.06 -16.37
C LEU A 30 26.32 4.40 -15.92
N PRO A 31 27.03 5.13 -15.02
CA PRO A 31 26.67 6.49 -14.65
C PRO A 31 26.59 7.42 -15.87
N ARG A 32 25.65 8.37 -15.86
CA ARG A 32 25.58 9.44 -16.86
C ARG A 32 26.19 10.73 -16.28
N GLU A 33 26.72 11.60 -17.13
CA GLU A 33 27.32 12.88 -16.71
C GLU A 33 26.27 13.82 -16.04
N ASP A 34 24.98 13.64 -16.39
CA ASP A 34 23.87 14.44 -15.85
C ASP A 34 23.26 13.88 -14.55
N ASP A 35 23.80 12.79 -13.99
CA ASP A 35 23.23 12.10 -12.83
C ASP A 35 23.45 12.83 -11.48
N SER A 36 24.07 13.99 -11.48
CA SER A 36 24.56 14.65 -10.27
C SER A 36 23.49 15.34 -9.41
N ASP A 37 22.20 15.41 -9.82
CA ASP A 37 21.25 16.30 -9.15
C ASP A 37 19.86 15.72 -8.80
N GLY A 38 19.63 14.41 -8.95
CA GLY A 38 18.25 13.87 -8.80
C GLY A 38 17.70 13.74 -7.37
N ASP A 39 18.49 13.72 -6.31
CA ASP A 39 18.02 13.49 -4.94
C ASP A 39 18.94 14.10 -3.88
N ALA A 40 19.26 15.39 -4.01
CA ALA A 40 20.04 16.15 -3.02
C ALA A 40 19.31 16.25 -1.66
N GLU A 41 17.98 16.10 -1.64
CA GLU A 41 17.19 16.05 -0.42
C GLU A 41 17.19 14.65 0.21
N SER A 42 17.13 14.59 1.52
CA SER A 42 17.05 13.34 2.29
C SER A 42 15.86 12.48 1.81
N PRO A 43 16.04 11.20 1.49
CA PRO A 43 14.94 10.35 1.02
C PRO A 43 13.83 10.26 2.07
N LEU A 44 12.59 10.05 1.60
CA LEU A 44 11.44 9.83 2.49
C LEU A 44 11.52 8.52 3.28
N GLY A 45 12.41 7.61 2.87
CA GLY A 45 12.73 6.37 3.55
C GLY A 45 14.23 6.20 3.76
N THR A 46 14.61 5.14 4.46
CA THR A 46 16.01 4.78 4.71
C THR A 46 16.49 3.79 3.65
N ARG A 47 17.59 4.14 2.98
CA ARG A 47 18.24 3.26 2.00
C ARG A 47 19.03 2.16 2.71
N TYR A 48 18.79 0.90 2.34
CA TYR A 48 19.51 -0.27 2.83
C TYR A 48 20.18 -1.03 1.71
N GLY A 49 21.30 -1.68 2.04
CA GLY A 49 22.02 -2.56 1.14
C GLY A 49 22.34 -3.89 1.79
N TYR A 50 22.30 -4.95 0.99
CA TYR A 50 22.83 -6.25 1.31
C TYR A 50 24.20 -6.38 0.66
N PHE A 51 25.22 -6.61 1.50
CA PHE A 51 26.62 -6.67 1.09
C PHE A 51 27.14 -8.10 1.22
N ASP A 52 27.87 -8.55 0.22
CA ASP A 52 28.68 -9.78 0.28
C ASP A 52 30.14 -9.43 0.04
N ASP A 53 30.99 -9.79 0.99
CA ASP A 53 32.44 -9.48 1.02
C ASP A 53 32.77 -8.00 0.73
N GLY A 54 31.85 -7.11 1.12
CA GLY A 54 31.99 -5.66 0.98
C GLY A 54 31.40 -5.09 -0.31
N GLU A 55 30.96 -5.94 -1.23
CA GLU A 55 30.29 -5.54 -2.47
C GLU A 55 28.77 -5.41 -2.25
N LEU A 56 28.17 -4.36 -2.78
CA LEU A 56 26.71 -4.11 -2.70
C LEU A 56 25.98 -4.97 -3.74
N THR A 57 25.35 -6.05 -3.30
CA THR A 57 24.72 -7.05 -4.17
C THR A 57 23.20 -6.86 -4.35
N SER A 58 22.55 -6.21 -3.40
CA SER A 58 21.11 -5.90 -3.49
C SER A 58 20.77 -4.67 -2.66
N ILE A 59 19.72 -3.96 -3.07
CA ILE A 59 19.27 -2.73 -2.43
C ILE A 59 17.78 -2.77 -2.11
N CYS A 60 17.36 -1.96 -1.12
CA CYS A 60 15.96 -1.62 -0.89
C CYS A 60 15.85 -0.28 -0.15
N ILE A 61 14.62 0.24 -0.06
CA ILE A 61 14.28 1.40 0.76
C ILE A 61 13.24 0.96 1.79
N HIS A 62 13.50 1.26 3.06
CA HIS A 62 12.54 1.07 4.13
C HIS A 62 11.80 2.37 4.40
N TYR A 63 10.48 2.30 4.40
CA TYR A 63 9.57 3.36 4.81
C TYR A 63 8.90 2.96 6.12
N THR A 64 8.56 3.95 6.93
CA THR A 64 7.71 3.78 8.11
C THR A 64 6.50 4.67 7.95
N PHE A 65 5.32 4.07 8.05
CA PHE A 65 4.03 4.75 7.94
C PHE A 65 3.24 4.59 9.23
N GLU A 66 2.45 5.59 9.57
CA GLU A 66 1.37 5.45 10.51
C GLU A 66 0.10 5.13 9.71
N THR A 67 -0.42 3.91 9.85
CA THR A 67 -1.55 3.41 9.07
C THR A 67 -2.74 3.06 9.95
N ARG A 68 -3.93 3.14 9.39
CA ARG A 68 -5.14 2.68 10.04
C ARG A 68 -5.28 1.17 9.84
N LEU A 69 -5.33 0.43 10.93
CA LEU A 69 -5.51 -1.02 10.93
C LEU A 69 -6.65 -1.37 11.92
N ARG A 70 -7.73 -1.92 11.39
CA ARG A 70 -8.93 -2.29 12.19
C ARG A 70 -9.43 -1.16 13.11
N GLY A 71 -9.42 0.07 12.60
CA GLY A 71 -9.91 1.23 13.36
C GLY A 71 -8.85 2.00 14.14
N GLU A 72 -7.71 1.39 14.46
CA GLU A 72 -6.64 2.02 15.23
C GLU A 72 -5.46 2.46 14.35
N TRP A 73 -4.64 3.38 14.87
CA TRP A 73 -3.43 3.86 14.19
C TRP A 73 -2.21 3.10 14.69
N LEU A 74 -1.58 2.32 13.80
CA LEU A 74 -0.40 1.50 14.07
C LEU A 74 0.73 1.82 13.10
N GLU A 75 1.95 1.48 13.47
CA GLU A 75 3.07 1.50 12.54
C GLU A 75 2.95 0.39 11.48
N MET A 76 3.31 0.74 10.25
CA MET A 76 3.41 -0.16 9.11
C MET A 76 4.73 0.07 8.39
N GLY A 77 5.46 -1.00 8.13
CA GLY A 77 6.62 -0.94 7.27
C GLY A 77 6.24 -0.87 5.79
N GLY A 78 7.05 -0.15 5.02
CA GLY A 78 6.99 -0.14 3.57
C GLY A 78 8.32 -0.58 2.98
N LEU A 79 8.32 -1.53 2.06
CA LEU A 79 9.51 -2.01 1.39
C LEU A 79 9.46 -1.62 -0.09
N GLY A 80 10.27 -0.65 -0.46
CA GLY A 80 10.35 -0.13 -1.83
C GLY A 80 11.72 -0.34 -2.47
N ALA A 81 11.79 -0.10 -3.77
CA ALA A 81 13.02 -0.12 -4.56
C ALA A 81 13.86 -1.40 -4.40
N VAL A 82 13.23 -2.55 -4.20
CA VAL A 82 13.97 -3.83 -4.12
C VAL A 82 14.60 -4.14 -5.46
N ALA A 83 15.93 -4.15 -5.50
CA ALA A 83 16.66 -4.40 -6.73
C ALA A 83 17.95 -5.20 -6.50
N THR A 84 18.28 -6.04 -7.49
CA THR A 84 19.53 -6.80 -7.59
C THR A 84 20.04 -6.66 -9.00
N PRO A 85 21.24 -6.13 -9.20
CA PRO A 85 21.82 -5.98 -10.55
C PRO A 85 22.04 -7.35 -11.19
N PRO A 86 22.05 -7.43 -12.53
CA PRO A 86 22.07 -8.71 -13.26
C PRO A 86 23.19 -9.64 -12.85
N GLU A 87 24.39 -9.11 -12.56
CA GLU A 87 25.59 -9.83 -12.16
C GLU A 87 25.44 -10.58 -10.83
N HIS A 88 24.50 -10.16 -9.97
CA HIS A 88 24.23 -10.76 -8.64
C HIS A 88 22.88 -11.47 -8.56
N ARG A 89 22.19 -11.68 -9.69
CA ARG A 89 20.89 -12.39 -9.72
C ARG A 89 21.06 -13.89 -9.61
N ARG A 90 20.00 -14.57 -9.13
CA ARG A 90 19.90 -16.04 -8.97
C ARG A 90 20.85 -16.63 -7.94
N GLU A 91 21.43 -15.83 -7.06
CA GLU A 91 22.31 -16.24 -5.96
C GLU A 91 21.61 -16.22 -4.59
N GLY A 92 20.30 -15.99 -4.57
CA GLY A 92 19.50 -15.91 -3.33
C GLY A 92 19.61 -14.56 -2.61
N ASN A 93 20.22 -13.53 -3.22
CA ASN A 93 20.44 -12.23 -2.58
C ASN A 93 19.13 -11.52 -2.20
N VAL A 94 18.08 -11.58 -3.04
CA VAL A 94 16.77 -10.99 -2.70
C VAL A 94 16.14 -11.71 -1.49
N ARG A 95 16.24 -13.06 -1.40
CA ARG A 95 15.75 -13.80 -0.23
C ARG A 95 16.39 -13.28 1.04
N ARG A 96 17.73 -13.22 1.09
CA ARG A 96 18.50 -12.74 2.25
C ARG A 96 18.18 -11.27 2.59
N LEU A 97 18.01 -10.43 1.56
CA LEU A 97 17.61 -9.03 1.75
C LEU A 97 16.21 -8.93 2.38
N LEU A 98 15.24 -9.75 1.93
CA LEU A 98 13.88 -9.76 2.48
C LEU A 98 13.87 -10.28 3.93
N GLU A 99 14.61 -11.36 4.22
CA GLU A 99 14.79 -11.87 5.60
C GLU A 99 15.31 -10.76 6.52
N ALA A 100 16.45 -10.17 6.18
CA ALA A 100 17.07 -9.11 6.98
C ALA A 100 16.20 -7.82 7.07
N SER A 101 15.41 -7.52 6.03
CA SER A 101 14.45 -6.42 6.07
C SER A 101 13.35 -6.66 7.08
N LEU A 102 12.78 -7.87 7.10
CA LEU A 102 11.71 -8.23 8.05
C LEU A 102 12.23 -8.25 9.49
N GLU A 103 13.44 -8.75 9.73
CA GLU A 103 14.11 -8.66 11.04
C GLU A 103 14.26 -7.18 11.50
N THR A 104 14.59 -6.28 10.56
CA THR A 104 14.68 -4.83 10.88
C THR A 104 13.32 -4.23 11.26
N PHE A 105 12.22 -4.80 10.74
CA PHE A 105 10.84 -4.40 11.04
C PHE A 105 10.19 -5.23 12.18
N GLU A 106 10.95 -5.97 12.99
CA GLU A 106 10.42 -6.92 13.99
C GLU A 106 9.37 -6.33 14.96
N SER A 107 9.46 -5.04 15.27
CA SER A 107 8.50 -4.34 16.15
C SER A 107 7.24 -3.83 15.44
N VAL A 108 7.17 -3.95 14.10
CA VAL A 108 6.08 -3.45 13.28
C VAL A 108 5.18 -4.63 12.89
N PRO A 109 3.85 -4.57 13.12
CA PRO A 109 2.98 -5.74 12.92
C PRO A 109 2.91 -6.22 11.47
N ILE A 110 2.98 -5.31 10.51
CA ILE A 110 2.87 -5.60 9.08
C ILE A 110 3.85 -4.77 8.25
N VAL A 111 4.29 -5.36 7.14
CA VAL A 111 5.05 -4.67 6.09
C VAL A 111 4.29 -4.79 4.77
N THR A 112 4.34 -3.74 3.96
CA THR A 112 3.71 -3.71 2.62
C THR A 112 4.74 -3.41 1.55
N LEU A 113 4.46 -3.84 0.32
CA LEU A 113 5.24 -3.50 -0.87
C LEU A 113 4.35 -3.43 -2.12
N TRP A 114 4.84 -2.75 -3.15
CA TRP A 114 4.26 -2.79 -4.48
C TRP A 114 5.04 -3.79 -5.35
N PRO A 115 4.41 -4.91 -5.74
CA PRO A 115 5.14 -5.98 -6.39
C PRO A 115 5.36 -5.72 -7.89
N PHE A 116 6.57 -5.92 -8.40
CA PHE A 116 6.80 -6.08 -9.84
C PHE A 116 6.25 -7.42 -10.36
N SER A 117 6.15 -8.40 -9.48
CA SER A 117 5.59 -9.73 -9.73
C SER A 117 4.98 -10.31 -8.46
N THR A 118 3.67 -10.50 -8.46
CA THR A 118 2.95 -11.12 -7.33
C THR A 118 3.45 -12.54 -7.07
N ALA A 119 3.71 -13.33 -8.13
CA ALA A 119 4.20 -14.69 -8.01
C ALA A 119 5.58 -14.74 -7.34
N PHE A 120 6.44 -13.76 -7.64
CA PHE A 120 7.77 -13.67 -7.04
C PHE A 120 7.70 -13.44 -5.53
N TYR A 121 6.89 -12.51 -5.06
CA TYR A 121 6.82 -12.22 -3.61
C TYR A 121 5.98 -13.24 -2.83
N ARG A 122 5.01 -13.88 -3.49
CA ARG A 122 4.21 -14.95 -2.86
C ARG A 122 5.04 -16.11 -2.35
N GLN A 123 6.13 -16.50 -3.05
CA GLN A 123 7.04 -17.57 -2.58
C GLN A 123 7.76 -17.23 -1.27
N PHE A 124 7.72 -15.98 -0.83
CA PHE A 124 8.28 -15.48 0.43
C PHE A 124 7.20 -15.11 1.46
N GLY A 125 5.99 -15.63 1.31
CA GLY A 125 4.89 -15.42 2.25
C GLY A 125 4.14 -14.09 2.13
N TRP A 126 4.40 -13.30 1.08
CA TRP A 126 3.63 -12.09 0.80
C TRP A 126 2.30 -12.43 0.14
N ALA A 127 1.24 -11.68 0.47
CA ALA A 127 -0.09 -11.85 -0.10
C ALA A 127 -0.70 -10.51 -0.52
N SER A 128 -1.59 -10.54 -1.53
CA SER A 128 -2.26 -9.32 -2.01
C SER A 128 -3.14 -8.71 -0.91
N ALA A 129 -2.90 -7.45 -0.60
CA ALA A 129 -3.68 -6.69 0.37
C ALA A 129 -5.02 -6.25 -0.21
N ASN A 130 -5.00 -5.66 -1.40
CA ASN A 130 -6.20 -5.27 -2.14
C ASN A 130 -5.97 -5.33 -3.65
N GLU A 131 -7.05 -5.30 -4.41
CA GLU A 131 -7.05 -5.03 -5.84
C GLU A 131 -7.29 -3.54 -6.09
N ILE A 132 -6.90 -3.09 -7.29
CA ILE A 132 -7.13 -1.74 -7.81
C ILE A 132 -7.92 -1.87 -9.10
N THR A 133 -9.00 -1.12 -9.24
CA THR A 133 -9.69 -0.97 -10.52
C THR A 133 -9.26 0.33 -11.17
N ARG A 134 -8.57 0.23 -12.30
CA ARG A 134 -8.27 1.37 -13.17
C ARG A 134 -9.42 1.62 -14.10
N TYR A 135 -9.99 2.81 -14.00
CA TYR A 135 -11.03 3.29 -14.89
C TYR A 135 -10.43 4.25 -15.91
N THR A 136 -10.76 4.03 -17.20
CA THR A 136 -10.43 4.93 -18.30
C THR A 136 -11.72 5.36 -18.98
N LEU A 137 -11.99 6.67 -19.03
CA LEU A 137 -13.25 7.18 -19.52
C LEU A 137 -13.09 8.55 -20.20
N PRO A 138 -13.97 8.86 -21.18
CA PRO A 138 -14.05 10.21 -21.74
C PRO A 138 -14.52 11.21 -20.67
N PRO A 139 -13.99 12.46 -20.62
CA PRO A 139 -14.37 13.47 -19.64
C PRO A 139 -15.89 13.73 -19.59
N GLY A 140 -16.56 13.68 -20.71
CA GLY A 140 -18.01 13.89 -20.81
C GLY A 140 -18.87 12.89 -20.03
N GLN A 141 -18.30 11.76 -19.57
CA GLN A 141 -18.99 10.84 -18.65
C GLN A 141 -19.11 11.40 -17.25
N LEU A 142 -18.20 12.29 -16.85
CA LEU A 142 -18.18 12.96 -15.55
C LEU A 142 -18.81 14.36 -15.57
N ALA A 143 -18.94 14.97 -16.74
CA ALA A 143 -19.60 16.25 -16.89
C ALA A 143 -21.06 16.18 -16.40
N ALA A 144 -21.50 17.18 -15.66
CA ALA A 144 -22.85 17.29 -15.10
C ALA A 144 -23.24 16.20 -14.07
N ILE A 145 -22.26 15.47 -13.49
CA ILE A 145 -22.53 14.56 -12.37
C ILE A 145 -23.05 15.32 -11.15
N ALA A 146 -22.59 16.55 -10.92
CA ALA A 146 -23.07 17.41 -9.86
C ALA A 146 -23.04 18.88 -10.28
N GLU A 147 -24.01 19.67 -9.78
CA GLU A 147 -23.87 21.12 -9.67
C GLU A 147 -23.24 21.40 -8.29
N PRO A 148 -21.94 21.79 -8.23
CA PRO A 148 -21.26 21.98 -6.95
C PRO A 148 -21.85 23.22 -6.23
N ASP A 149 -22.15 23.07 -4.94
CA ASP A 149 -22.56 24.12 -4.02
C ASP A 149 -21.36 24.82 -3.33
N GLY A 150 -20.17 24.71 -3.94
CA GLY A 150 -18.91 25.23 -3.46
C GLY A 150 -18.00 25.64 -4.60
N GLU A 151 -16.75 25.92 -4.29
CA GLU A 151 -15.73 26.38 -5.23
C GLU A 151 -14.51 25.47 -5.25
N PHE A 152 -13.87 25.36 -6.42
CA PHE A 152 -12.56 24.74 -6.58
C PHE A 152 -11.46 25.78 -6.55
N ARG A 153 -10.41 25.53 -5.76
CA ARG A 153 -9.23 26.39 -5.71
C ARG A 153 -7.95 25.58 -5.79
N PRO A 154 -6.93 26.06 -6.52
CA PRO A 154 -5.62 25.44 -6.51
C PRO A 154 -5.02 25.53 -5.10
N VAL A 155 -4.23 24.50 -4.72
CA VAL A 155 -3.60 24.41 -3.41
C VAL A 155 -2.09 24.45 -3.58
N ASP A 156 -1.44 25.31 -2.81
CA ASP A 156 0.02 25.38 -2.74
C ASP A 156 0.59 24.35 -1.74
N PRO A 157 1.81 23.84 -1.94
CA PRO A 157 2.47 22.94 -0.97
C PRO A 157 2.52 23.46 0.46
N ASP A 158 2.51 24.77 0.68
CA ASP A 158 2.47 25.36 2.02
C ASP A 158 1.11 25.19 2.72
N ASP A 159 0.05 25.00 1.96
CA ASP A 159 -1.33 24.78 2.44
C ASP A 159 -1.73 23.31 2.61
N TRP A 160 -0.80 22.37 2.59
CA TRP A 160 -1.03 20.92 2.66
C TRP A 160 -1.95 20.49 3.82
N ARG A 161 -1.93 21.24 4.94
CA ARG A 161 -2.78 20.97 6.11
C ARG A 161 -4.27 21.05 5.81
N THR A 162 -4.64 21.84 4.81
CA THR A 162 -6.00 21.95 4.29
C THR A 162 -6.50 20.60 3.76
N LEU A 163 -5.66 19.91 2.98
CA LEU A 163 -5.97 18.61 2.38
C LEU A 163 -5.92 17.47 3.40
N ARG A 164 -5.01 17.55 4.38
CA ARG A 164 -4.84 16.50 5.40
C ARG A 164 -6.14 16.15 6.11
N LYS A 165 -6.96 17.15 6.48
CA LYS A 165 -8.24 16.91 7.16
C LYS A 165 -9.23 16.14 6.28
N VAL A 166 -9.27 16.46 4.99
CA VAL A 166 -10.11 15.76 4.01
C VAL A 166 -9.61 14.33 3.80
N HIS A 167 -8.29 14.17 3.64
CA HIS A 167 -7.65 12.87 3.46
C HIS A 167 -7.97 11.89 4.61
N LEU A 168 -7.79 12.33 5.86
CA LEU A 168 -8.08 11.52 7.04
C LEU A 168 -9.58 11.19 7.17
N ALA A 169 -10.46 12.12 6.79
CA ALA A 169 -11.89 11.88 6.80
C ALA A 169 -12.33 10.90 5.70
N ALA A 170 -11.73 11.00 4.50
CA ALA A 170 -12.01 10.10 3.38
C ALA A 170 -11.56 8.65 3.65
N GLY A 171 -10.44 8.48 4.35
CA GLY A 171 -9.88 7.16 4.67
C GLY A 171 -10.33 6.58 6.02
N ARG A 172 -11.30 7.21 6.71
CA ARG A 172 -11.68 6.80 8.08
C ARG A 172 -12.23 5.36 8.20
N GLU A 173 -12.83 4.85 7.12
CA GLU A 173 -13.41 3.52 7.04
C GLU A 173 -12.52 2.54 6.24
N GLU A 174 -11.30 2.97 5.88
CA GLU A 174 -10.37 2.17 5.09
C GLU A 174 -9.21 1.67 5.96
N THR A 175 -9.06 0.38 6.07
CA THR A 175 -7.84 -0.26 6.58
C THR A 175 -6.71 -0.07 5.57
N LEU A 176 -5.51 0.20 6.05
CA LEU A 176 -4.31 0.64 5.33
C LEU A 176 -4.34 2.10 4.84
N SER A 177 -5.31 2.91 5.28
CA SER A 177 -5.24 4.36 5.09
C SER A 177 -4.07 4.95 5.88
N VAL A 178 -3.20 5.74 5.24
CA VAL A 178 -1.95 6.26 5.82
C VAL A 178 -2.12 7.68 6.34
N ARG A 179 -1.59 7.96 7.52
CA ARG A 179 -1.42 9.32 8.04
C ARG A 179 -0.14 9.93 7.46
N ARG A 180 -0.29 10.65 6.36
CA ARG A 180 0.82 11.26 5.63
C ARG A 180 1.57 12.31 6.46
N SER A 181 2.90 12.24 6.51
CA SER A 181 3.76 13.27 7.07
C SER A 181 3.75 14.54 6.21
N GLU A 182 4.22 15.68 6.76
CA GLU A 182 4.41 16.91 5.99
C GLU A 182 5.33 16.70 4.80
N GLN A 183 6.44 15.98 5.01
CA GLN A 183 7.39 15.68 3.93
C GLN A 183 6.73 14.83 2.83
N TRP A 184 5.88 13.86 3.22
CA TRP A 184 5.14 13.06 2.25
C TRP A 184 4.19 13.92 1.42
N TRP A 185 3.42 14.82 2.05
CA TRP A 185 2.59 15.78 1.32
C TRP A 185 3.40 16.61 0.33
N ARG A 186 4.46 17.28 0.78
CA ARG A 186 5.26 18.19 -0.03
C ARG A 186 5.96 17.50 -1.19
N ARG A 187 6.54 16.31 -0.97
CA ARG A 187 7.44 15.66 -1.92
C ARG A 187 6.79 14.55 -2.74
N ARG A 188 5.64 13.99 -2.31
CA ARG A 188 4.99 12.86 -2.98
C ARG A 188 3.60 13.16 -3.47
N ILE A 189 2.90 14.11 -2.84
CA ILE A 189 1.55 14.49 -3.25
C ILE A 189 1.58 15.69 -4.19
N PHE A 190 2.34 16.72 -3.87
CA PHE A 190 2.47 17.90 -4.72
C PHE A 190 3.47 17.73 -5.88
N HIS A 191 4.34 16.73 -5.81
CA HIS A 191 5.31 16.42 -6.87
C HIS A 191 5.25 14.93 -7.25
N ALA A 192 5.55 14.65 -8.52
CA ALA A 192 5.76 13.30 -9.04
C ALA A 192 7.17 12.78 -8.67
N TRP A 193 7.49 11.56 -9.06
CA TRP A 193 8.85 11.08 -9.03
C TRP A 193 9.66 11.87 -10.08
N GLY A 194 10.60 12.70 -9.64
CA GLY A 194 11.43 13.52 -10.54
C GLY A 194 11.12 15.01 -10.51
N ASP A 195 10.50 15.52 -9.44
CA ASP A 195 10.24 16.94 -9.15
C ASP A 195 9.19 17.65 -10.02
N ASP A 196 8.54 17.00 -10.96
CA ASP A 196 7.44 17.57 -11.71
C ASP A 196 6.27 17.90 -10.77
N ARG A 197 5.82 19.17 -10.83
CA ARG A 197 4.74 19.66 -9.98
C ARG A 197 3.38 19.15 -10.46
N ARG A 198 2.64 18.48 -9.59
CA ARG A 198 1.27 18.02 -9.84
C ARG A 198 0.25 19.13 -9.74
N HIS A 199 -0.87 18.94 -10.41
CA HIS A 199 -2.05 19.78 -10.25
C HIS A 199 -2.82 19.36 -9.01
N VAL A 200 -2.99 20.29 -8.06
CA VAL A 200 -3.67 20.02 -6.78
C VAL A 200 -4.78 21.01 -6.57
N TYR A 201 -6.02 20.52 -6.41
CA TYR A 201 -7.19 21.34 -6.16
C TYR A 201 -7.94 20.86 -4.93
N ALA A 202 -8.42 21.82 -4.14
CA ALA A 202 -9.37 21.59 -3.05
C ALA A 202 -10.77 22.05 -3.49
N TYR A 203 -11.76 21.22 -3.19
CA TYR A 203 -13.17 21.61 -3.21
C TYR A 203 -13.54 22.13 -1.83
N VAL A 204 -14.04 23.37 -1.80
CA VAL A 204 -14.40 24.10 -0.58
C VAL A 204 -15.90 24.36 -0.59
N ARG A 205 -16.61 23.88 0.43
CA ARG A 205 -18.03 24.06 0.65
C ARG A 205 -18.24 24.79 1.97
N GLU A 206 -19.00 25.89 1.94
CA GLU A 206 -19.25 26.74 3.12
C GLU A 206 -17.95 27.16 3.85
N GLY A 207 -16.91 27.51 3.08
CA GLY A 207 -15.60 27.90 3.61
C GLY A 207 -14.76 26.77 4.20
N THR A 208 -15.25 25.52 4.12
CA THR A 208 -14.55 24.35 4.67
C THR A 208 -14.15 23.37 3.54
N PRO A 209 -12.89 22.89 3.50
CA PRO A 209 -12.46 21.86 2.55
C PRO A 209 -13.27 20.58 2.71
N ALA A 210 -13.95 20.16 1.64
CA ALA A 210 -14.82 18.99 1.59
C ALA A 210 -14.28 17.89 0.67
N GLY A 211 -13.47 18.23 -0.34
CA GLY A 211 -12.85 17.32 -1.26
C GLY A 211 -11.48 17.82 -1.72
N TYR A 212 -10.70 16.95 -2.34
CA TYR A 212 -9.49 17.31 -3.08
C TYR A 212 -9.21 16.33 -4.20
N VAL A 213 -8.48 16.79 -5.19
CA VAL A 213 -7.95 15.97 -6.27
C VAL A 213 -6.52 16.38 -6.57
N VAL A 214 -5.70 15.38 -6.88
CA VAL A 214 -4.32 15.51 -7.37
C VAL A 214 -4.24 14.77 -8.68
N TYR A 215 -3.79 15.43 -9.73
CA TYR A 215 -3.69 14.83 -11.05
C TYR A 215 -2.50 15.37 -11.83
N ASP A 216 -2.06 14.59 -12.80
CA ASP A 216 -1.09 14.93 -13.82
C ASP A 216 -1.76 14.93 -15.20
N VAL A 217 -1.15 15.59 -16.18
CA VAL A 217 -1.58 15.53 -17.58
C VAL A 217 -0.44 14.95 -18.41
N GLU A 218 -0.67 13.75 -18.91
CA GLU A 218 0.28 13.02 -19.75
C GLU A 218 -0.01 13.27 -21.24
N GLN A 219 1.03 13.55 -22.01
CA GLN A 219 0.94 13.80 -23.43
C GLN A 219 1.53 12.62 -24.20
N GLY A 220 0.67 11.82 -24.84
CA GLY A 220 1.02 10.73 -25.75
C GLY A 220 0.30 10.89 -27.10
N ASP A 221 -0.17 9.79 -27.67
CA ASP A 221 -1.09 9.80 -28.82
C ASP A 221 -2.43 10.45 -28.44
N GLU A 222 -2.85 10.27 -27.22
CA GLU A 222 -3.97 10.95 -26.59
C GLU A 222 -3.44 11.74 -25.39
N ARG A 223 -4.20 12.76 -24.98
CA ARG A 223 -3.89 13.54 -23.80
C ARG A 223 -4.70 13.02 -22.63
N ASP A 224 -4.01 12.43 -21.66
CA ASP A 224 -4.62 11.78 -20.50
C ASP A 224 -4.54 12.67 -19.25
N LEU A 225 -5.65 12.84 -18.55
CA LEU A 225 -5.67 13.36 -17.18
C LEU A 225 -5.61 12.16 -16.23
N VAL A 226 -4.48 11.98 -15.57
CA VAL A 226 -4.25 10.87 -14.64
C VAL A 226 -4.48 11.34 -13.21
N VAL A 227 -5.52 10.78 -12.57
CA VAL A 227 -5.85 11.10 -11.18
C VAL A 227 -5.01 10.26 -10.24
N GLU A 228 -4.04 10.90 -9.60
CA GLU A 228 -3.14 10.26 -8.64
C GLU A 228 -3.81 10.04 -7.28
N TYR A 229 -4.48 11.09 -6.77
CA TYR A 229 -5.19 11.04 -5.50
C TYR A 229 -6.52 11.78 -5.57
N LEU A 230 -7.53 11.19 -4.96
CA LEU A 230 -8.84 11.79 -4.77
C LEU A 230 -9.33 11.47 -3.36
N GLY A 231 -9.75 12.49 -2.62
CA GLY A 231 -10.38 12.35 -1.32
C GLY A 231 -11.62 13.22 -1.20
N ALA A 232 -12.66 12.70 -0.56
CA ALA A 232 -13.90 13.43 -0.30
C ALA A 232 -14.46 13.06 1.07
N ARG A 233 -15.01 14.03 1.80
CA ARG A 233 -15.59 13.83 3.14
C ARG A 233 -16.95 13.14 3.10
N ASP A 234 -17.66 13.30 1.98
CA ASP A 234 -18.99 12.76 1.74
C ASP A 234 -19.24 12.54 0.24
N HIS A 235 -20.37 11.90 -0.07
CA HIS A 235 -20.73 11.58 -1.45
C HIS A 235 -20.99 12.83 -2.31
N ALA A 236 -21.51 13.91 -1.74
CA ALA A 236 -21.73 15.15 -2.49
C ALA A 236 -20.40 15.79 -2.92
N ALA A 237 -19.40 15.82 -2.01
CA ALA A 237 -18.06 16.28 -2.34
C ALA A 237 -17.36 15.35 -3.36
N TYR A 238 -17.56 14.03 -3.27
CA TYR A 238 -17.06 13.08 -4.26
C TYR A 238 -17.60 13.37 -5.65
N ARG A 239 -18.93 13.56 -5.77
CA ARG A 239 -19.56 13.92 -7.05
C ARG A 239 -19.06 15.26 -7.58
N ALA A 240 -18.89 16.26 -6.71
CA ALA A 240 -18.36 17.57 -7.11
C ALA A 240 -16.95 17.43 -7.71
N VAL A 241 -16.06 16.64 -7.07
CA VAL A 241 -14.71 16.40 -7.58
C VAL A 241 -14.74 15.65 -8.93
N LEU A 242 -15.62 14.68 -9.10
CA LEU A 242 -15.79 14.00 -10.40
C LEU A 242 -16.28 14.97 -11.48
N GLY A 243 -17.25 15.83 -11.17
CA GLY A 243 -17.74 16.87 -12.10
C GLY A 243 -16.61 17.82 -12.54
N PHE A 244 -15.78 18.28 -11.59
CA PHE A 244 -14.61 19.11 -11.88
C PHE A 244 -13.63 18.44 -12.85
N LEU A 245 -13.40 17.14 -12.71
CA LEU A 245 -12.57 16.38 -13.66
C LEU A 245 -13.24 16.39 -15.06
N GLY A 246 -14.57 16.27 -15.12
CA GLY A 246 -15.34 16.32 -16.36
C GLY A 246 -15.26 17.65 -17.09
N ASP A 247 -15.05 18.77 -16.37
CA ASP A 247 -14.91 20.12 -16.94
C ASP A 247 -13.63 20.31 -17.78
N HIS A 248 -12.74 19.32 -17.81
CA HIS A 248 -11.55 19.32 -18.67
C HIS A 248 -11.81 18.75 -20.08
N ASP A 249 -13.07 18.60 -20.49
CA ASP A 249 -13.50 17.94 -21.73
C ASP A 249 -12.93 18.53 -23.01
N SER A 250 -12.58 19.82 -23.02
CA SER A 250 -11.91 20.50 -24.15
C SER A 250 -10.37 20.42 -24.11
N GLN A 251 -9.80 19.88 -23.04
CA GLN A 251 -8.36 19.93 -22.78
C GLN A 251 -7.71 18.55 -22.83
N VAL A 252 -8.46 17.48 -22.50
CA VAL A 252 -7.97 16.11 -22.45
C VAL A 252 -8.93 15.16 -23.17
N ASP A 253 -8.37 14.07 -23.67
CA ASP A 253 -9.13 13.06 -24.40
C ASP A 253 -9.73 12.02 -23.44
N ARG A 254 -8.98 11.68 -22.37
CA ARG A 254 -9.37 10.66 -21.38
C ARG A 254 -9.06 11.10 -19.96
N ILE A 255 -9.83 10.56 -19.03
CA ILE A 255 -9.56 10.60 -17.60
C ILE A 255 -9.23 9.18 -17.14
N ILE A 256 -8.12 9.02 -16.41
CA ILE A 256 -7.67 7.75 -15.83
C ILE A 256 -7.68 7.90 -14.32
N LEU A 257 -8.35 7.00 -13.61
CA LEU A 257 -8.35 7.01 -12.15
C LEU A 257 -8.35 5.60 -11.56
N ASP A 258 -7.55 5.41 -10.54
CA ASP A 258 -7.45 4.18 -9.78
C ASP A 258 -8.34 4.25 -8.53
N ARG A 259 -9.21 3.23 -8.34
CA ARG A 259 -10.15 3.15 -7.23
C ARG A 259 -10.14 1.75 -6.60
N PRO A 260 -10.60 1.59 -5.34
CA PRO A 260 -10.86 0.26 -4.81
C PRO A 260 -11.92 -0.46 -5.64
N GLY A 261 -11.91 -1.79 -5.63
CA GLY A 261 -12.83 -2.63 -6.41
C GLY A 261 -14.31 -2.46 -6.06
N ASP A 262 -14.61 -1.93 -4.85
CA ASP A 262 -15.95 -1.60 -4.37
C ASP A 262 -16.34 -0.12 -4.61
N SER A 263 -15.70 0.52 -5.58
CA SER A 263 -15.98 1.92 -5.93
C SER A 263 -17.42 2.13 -6.41
N THR A 264 -18.06 3.20 -5.92
CA THR A 264 -19.39 3.64 -6.38
C THR A 264 -19.35 4.45 -7.69
N LEU A 265 -18.25 4.40 -8.44
CA LEU A 265 -18.09 5.20 -9.65
C LEU A 265 -19.17 4.85 -10.69
N PHE A 266 -19.43 3.58 -10.95
CA PHE A 266 -20.46 3.17 -11.92
C PHE A 266 -21.88 3.61 -11.56
N ASP A 267 -22.16 3.78 -10.25
CA ASP A 267 -23.49 4.22 -9.79
C ASP A 267 -23.76 5.71 -10.10
N VAL A 268 -22.71 6.50 -10.32
CA VAL A 268 -22.83 7.94 -10.60
C VAL A 268 -22.63 8.29 -12.08
N LEU A 269 -22.13 7.36 -12.89
CA LEU A 269 -21.92 7.59 -14.32
C LEU A 269 -23.22 7.53 -15.11
N ARG A 270 -23.32 8.37 -16.14
CA ARG A 270 -24.48 8.39 -17.03
C ARG A 270 -24.54 7.18 -17.94
N GLU A 271 -23.42 6.75 -18.51
CA GLU A 271 -23.30 5.65 -19.46
C GLU A 271 -22.12 4.75 -19.08
N PRO A 272 -22.25 3.91 -18.03
CA PRO A 272 -21.16 3.09 -17.53
C PRO A 272 -20.54 2.16 -18.60
N GLN A 273 -21.31 1.79 -19.62
CA GLN A 273 -20.82 0.95 -20.74
C GLN A 273 -19.77 1.63 -21.63
N LYS A 274 -19.53 2.95 -21.48
CA LYS A 274 -18.49 3.71 -22.19
C LYS A 274 -17.20 3.83 -21.39
N VAL A 275 -17.10 3.11 -20.29
CA VAL A 275 -15.95 3.16 -19.38
C VAL A 275 -15.21 1.85 -19.47
N ASP A 276 -13.92 1.90 -19.73
CA ASP A 276 -13.04 0.77 -19.59
C ASP A 276 -12.63 0.64 -18.11
N ALA A 277 -12.79 -0.57 -17.56
CA ALA A 277 -12.44 -0.89 -16.19
C ALA A 277 -11.52 -2.12 -16.17
N GLU A 278 -10.28 -1.93 -15.70
CA GLU A 278 -9.29 -2.98 -15.60
C GLU A 278 -8.98 -3.28 -14.13
N LEU A 279 -9.24 -4.53 -13.72
CA LEU A 279 -8.85 -5.00 -12.39
C LEU A 279 -7.36 -5.39 -12.38
N ARG A 280 -6.61 -4.78 -11.48
CA ARG A 280 -5.16 -4.98 -11.33
C ARG A 280 -4.80 -5.44 -9.92
N PRO A 281 -3.73 -6.25 -9.77
CA PRO A 281 -3.15 -6.47 -8.45
C PRO A 281 -2.68 -5.13 -7.83
N GLY A 282 -3.00 -4.94 -6.57
CA GLY A 282 -2.51 -3.82 -5.78
C GLY A 282 -1.27 -4.22 -4.95
N PRO A 283 -1.02 -3.52 -3.83
CA PRO A 283 0.08 -3.81 -2.94
C PRO A 283 -0.06 -5.20 -2.31
N MET A 284 1.07 -5.73 -1.85
CA MET A 284 1.11 -6.94 -1.05
C MET A 284 1.43 -6.61 0.40
N VAL A 285 0.97 -7.46 1.30
CA VAL A 285 1.16 -7.36 2.75
C VAL A 285 1.78 -8.64 3.28
N ARG A 286 2.55 -8.52 4.34
CA ARG A 286 3.08 -9.61 5.12
C ARG A 286 3.18 -9.17 6.58
N LEU A 287 2.80 -10.03 7.54
CA LEU A 287 3.16 -9.82 8.93
C LEU A 287 4.65 -10.10 9.14
N THR A 288 5.26 -9.45 10.12
CA THR A 288 6.69 -9.59 10.44
C THR A 288 6.92 -10.76 11.39
N ASP A 289 6.26 -10.74 12.54
CA ASP A 289 6.26 -11.76 13.56
C ASP A 289 4.82 -12.11 13.96
N VAL A 290 4.50 -13.40 14.08
CA VAL A 290 3.14 -13.88 14.35
C VAL A 290 2.62 -13.35 15.68
N THR A 291 3.43 -13.38 16.73
CA THR A 291 3.03 -12.95 18.08
C THR A 291 2.83 -11.44 18.10
N THR A 292 3.81 -10.68 17.63
CA THR A 292 3.76 -9.22 17.54
C THR A 292 2.55 -8.75 16.76
N ALA A 293 2.28 -9.34 15.60
CA ALA A 293 1.18 -8.95 14.74
C ALA A 293 -0.19 -9.23 15.37
N LEU A 294 -0.37 -10.41 15.97
CA LEU A 294 -1.64 -10.79 16.61
C LEU A 294 -1.90 -10.05 17.94
N GLU A 295 -0.87 -9.61 18.64
CA GLU A 295 -1.01 -8.81 19.87
C GLU A 295 -1.17 -7.29 19.59
N ALA A 296 -0.73 -6.81 18.40
CA ALA A 296 -0.79 -5.38 18.06
C ALA A 296 -2.13 -4.92 17.53
N VAL A 297 -2.94 -5.81 16.92
CA VAL A 297 -4.20 -5.42 16.29
C VAL A 297 -5.37 -5.44 17.27
N PRO A 298 -6.31 -4.49 17.17
CA PRO A 298 -7.54 -4.54 17.95
C PRO A 298 -8.49 -5.60 17.40
N TYR A 299 -9.22 -6.22 18.31
CA TYR A 299 -10.28 -7.18 18.00
C TYR A 299 -11.66 -6.56 18.24
N PRO A 300 -12.74 -7.13 17.65
CA PRO A 300 -14.08 -6.59 17.83
C PRO A 300 -14.53 -6.64 19.31
N ASP A 301 -15.22 -5.61 19.75
CA ASP A 301 -15.76 -5.52 21.11
C ASP A 301 -16.69 -6.71 21.44
N GLY A 302 -16.56 -7.25 22.64
CA GLY A 302 -17.40 -8.33 23.14
C GLY A 302 -17.13 -9.70 22.51
N VAL A 303 -15.98 -9.86 21.86
CA VAL A 303 -15.49 -11.14 21.34
C VAL A 303 -14.46 -11.70 22.33
N ASP A 304 -14.85 -12.76 23.05
CA ASP A 304 -13.96 -13.51 23.95
C ASP A 304 -13.78 -14.91 23.36
N GLU A 305 -12.64 -15.13 22.72
CA GLU A 305 -12.40 -16.34 21.95
C GLU A 305 -10.97 -16.87 22.12
N ARG A 306 -10.84 -18.16 21.88
CA ARG A 306 -9.55 -18.83 21.83
C ARG A 306 -9.44 -19.69 20.58
N VAL A 307 -8.28 -19.60 19.89
CA VAL A 307 -7.98 -20.44 18.74
C VAL A 307 -6.51 -20.85 18.76
N VAL A 308 -6.22 -22.04 18.24
CA VAL A 308 -4.85 -22.55 18.03
C VAL A 308 -4.57 -22.59 16.53
N LEU A 309 -3.56 -21.84 16.11
CA LEU A 309 -3.15 -21.67 14.72
C LEU A 309 -1.86 -22.44 14.46
N ALA A 310 -1.82 -23.28 13.44
CA ALA A 310 -0.59 -23.76 12.85
C ALA A 310 -0.26 -22.85 11.65
N VAL A 311 0.81 -22.08 11.78
CA VAL A 311 1.27 -21.13 10.77
C VAL A 311 2.51 -21.70 10.10
N SER A 312 2.54 -21.68 8.76
CA SER A 312 3.74 -21.99 7.99
C SER A 312 4.33 -20.73 7.37
N ASP A 313 5.64 -20.59 7.42
CA ASP A 313 6.36 -19.46 6.86
C ASP A 313 7.54 -19.92 6.00
N PRO A 314 7.52 -19.65 4.68
CA PRO A 314 8.57 -20.10 3.77
C PRO A 314 9.87 -19.27 3.87
N LEU A 315 9.87 -18.17 4.63
CA LEU A 315 10.99 -17.24 4.72
C LEU A 315 11.59 -17.18 6.13
N LEU A 316 10.78 -17.05 7.18
CA LEU A 316 11.21 -16.88 8.57
C LEU A 316 10.85 -18.13 9.39
N GLU A 317 11.87 -18.89 9.82
CA GLU A 317 11.67 -20.12 10.62
C GLU A 317 11.01 -19.85 11.98
N GLU A 318 11.22 -18.67 12.56
CA GLU A 318 10.64 -18.25 13.83
C GLU A 318 9.11 -18.08 13.77
N ASN A 319 8.57 -17.85 12.59
CA ASN A 319 7.12 -17.78 12.35
C ASN A 319 6.49 -19.15 12.05
N ASP A 320 7.29 -20.15 11.68
CA ASP A 320 6.78 -21.49 11.39
C ASP A 320 6.52 -22.23 12.72
N GLY A 321 5.25 -22.42 13.07
CA GLY A 321 4.92 -22.99 14.36
C GLY A 321 3.44 -23.04 14.69
N VAL A 322 3.18 -23.46 15.93
CA VAL A 322 1.81 -23.51 16.50
C VAL A 322 1.68 -22.46 17.58
N TYR A 323 0.63 -21.65 17.44
CA TYR A 323 0.35 -20.48 18.27
C TYR A 323 -1.03 -20.58 18.88
N ARG A 324 -1.15 -20.22 20.15
CA ARG A 324 -2.45 -20.01 20.80
C ARG A 324 -2.73 -18.51 20.89
N LEU A 325 -3.81 -18.07 20.25
CA LEU A 325 -4.39 -16.76 20.41
C LEU A 325 -5.54 -16.84 21.41
N LEU A 326 -5.52 -15.99 22.40
CA LEU A 326 -6.61 -15.70 23.33
C LEU A 326 -7.00 -14.25 23.14
N VAL A 327 -8.28 -13.98 22.91
CA VAL A 327 -8.81 -12.61 22.80
C VAL A 327 -9.80 -12.41 23.93
N GLU A 328 -9.60 -11.36 24.71
CA GLU A 328 -10.48 -10.91 25.80
C GLU A 328 -10.51 -9.37 25.80
N ASP A 329 -11.67 -8.78 25.97
CA ASP A 329 -11.86 -7.31 26.05
C ASP A 329 -11.26 -6.52 24.85
N GLY A 330 -11.25 -7.11 23.65
CA GLY A 330 -10.71 -6.49 22.44
C GLY A 330 -9.18 -6.57 22.29
N GLU A 331 -8.47 -7.20 23.22
CA GLU A 331 -7.02 -7.39 23.22
C GLU A 331 -6.64 -8.84 22.93
N GLY A 332 -5.58 -9.06 22.13
CA GLY A 332 -5.04 -10.37 21.81
C GLY A 332 -3.83 -10.71 22.67
N LEU A 333 -3.79 -11.95 23.18
CA LEU A 333 -2.62 -12.55 23.80
C LEU A 333 -2.21 -13.78 22.98
N CYS A 334 -1.04 -13.74 22.37
CA CYS A 334 -0.53 -14.82 21.53
C CYS A 334 0.69 -15.50 22.19
N ARG A 335 0.73 -16.83 22.15
CA ARG A 335 1.85 -17.59 22.70
C ARG A 335 2.15 -18.81 21.82
N SER A 336 3.43 -19.05 21.55
CA SER A 336 3.87 -20.31 20.94
C SER A 336 3.49 -21.52 21.80
N LYS A 337 2.91 -22.55 21.18
CA LYS A 337 2.41 -23.78 21.79
C LYS A 337 2.67 -25.00 20.90
N PRO A 338 3.94 -25.41 20.70
CA PRO A 338 4.30 -26.45 19.74
C PRO A 338 3.62 -27.79 19.94
N ASP A 339 3.22 -28.11 21.19
CA ASP A 339 2.55 -29.37 21.54
C ASP A 339 1.01 -29.31 21.44
N ALA A 340 0.43 -28.16 21.09
CA ALA A 340 -1.03 -28.03 21.00
C ALA A 340 -1.52 -28.59 19.66
N THR A 341 -2.72 -29.19 19.66
CA THR A 341 -3.40 -29.58 18.43
C THR A 341 -3.98 -28.32 17.77
N PRO A 342 -3.63 -28.01 16.54
CA PRO A 342 -4.16 -26.82 15.86
C PRO A 342 -5.62 -26.99 15.49
N ASP A 343 -6.40 -25.93 15.70
CA ASP A 343 -7.79 -25.78 15.21
C ASP A 343 -7.79 -25.33 13.74
N VAL A 344 -6.76 -24.59 13.34
CA VAL A 344 -6.62 -23.97 12.03
C VAL A 344 -5.20 -24.16 11.50
N THR A 345 -5.08 -24.43 10.21
CA THR A 345 -3.78 -24.46 9.49
C THR A 345 -3.84 -23.49 8.33
N LEU A 346 -2.82 -22.61 8.23
CA LEU A 346 -2.71 -21.60 7.17
C LEU A 346 -1.24 -21.16 7.01
N ASP A 347 -0.93 -20.50 5.89
CA ASP A 347 0.38 -19.86 5.75
C ASP A 347 0.38 -18.42 6.28
N VAL A 348 1.57 -17.83 6.40
CA VAL A 348 1.77 -16.45 6.88
C VAL A 348 1.08 -15.41 5.98
N GLY A 349 0.95 -15.67 4.68
CA GLY A 349 0.25 -14.79 3.74
C GLY A 349 -1.26 -14.79 3.95
N ALA A 350 -1.85 -15.98 4.21
CA ALA A 350 -3.25 -16.11 4.57
C ALA A 350 -3.55 -15.43 5.91
N LEU A 351 -2.69 -15.62 6.91
CA LEU A 351 -2.81 -14.96 8.21
C LEU A 351 -2.70 -13.44 8.06
N SER A 352 -1.78 -12.94 7.23
CA SER A 352 -1.65 -11.50 6.95
C SER A 352 -2.92 -10.91 6.37
N ARG A 353 -3.58 -11.62 5.43
CA ARG A 353 -4.86 -11.18 4.84
C ARG A 353 -6.02 -11.19 5.83
N LEU A 354 -6.07 -12.19 6.72
CA LEU A 354 -7.05 -12.20 7.83
C LEU A 354 -6.82 -11.03 8.77
N LEU A 355 -5.57 -10.81 9.18
CA LEU A 355 -5.18 -9.78 10.12
C LEU A 355 -5.65 -8.39 9.66
N ILE A 356 -5.45 -8.05 8.38
CA ILE A 356 -5.89 -6.75 7.83
C ILE A 356 -7.35 -6.76 7.35
N GLY A 357 -8.06 -7.89 7.40
CA GLY A 357 -9.44 -8.01 6.92
C GLY A 357 -9.60 -8.04 5.39
N ALA A 358 -8.52 -8.29 4.64
CA ALA A 358 -8.54 -8.28 3.17
C ALA A 358 -9.34 -9.43 2.56
N ARG A 359 -9.49 -10.54 3.26
CA ARG A 359 -10.27 -11.72 2.83
C ARG A 359 -11.01 -12.33 4.02
N SER A 360 -12.22 -12.80 3.75
CA SER A 360 -12.97 -13.58 4.74
C SER A 360 -12.38 -14.98 4.93
N VAL A 361 -12.63 -15.57 6.09
CA VAL A 361 -12.27 -16.96 6.40
C VAL A 361 -12.81 -17.92 5.35
N ASP A 362 -14.06 -17.76 4.94
CA ASP A 362 -14.70 -18.61 3.92
C ASP A 362 -14.03 -18.49 2.56
N THR A 363 -13.60 -17.28 2.17
CA THR A 363 -12.84 -17.08 0.93
C THR A 363 -11.52 -17.83 0.98
N LEU A 364 -10.75 -17.70 2.08
CA LEU A 364 -9.46 -18.37 2.24
C LEU A 364 -9.62 -19.89 2.27
N ALA A 365 -10.64 -20.39 2.94
CA ALA A 365 -10.94 -21.81 2.96
C ALA A 365 -11.34 -22.34 1.56
N THR A 366 -12.12 -21.56 0.79
CA THR A 366 -12.56 -21.94 -0.56
C THR A 366 -11.40 -22.04 -1.54
N VAL A 367 -10.41 -21.14 -1.46
CA VAL A 367 -9.23 -21.16 -2.33
C VAL A 367 -8.12 -22.09 -1.86
N GLY A 368 -8.28 -22.72 -0.67
CA GLY A 368 -7.35 -23.70 -0.12
C GLY A 368 -6.19 -23.09 0.69
N ASP A 369 -6.24 -21.79 0.99
CA ASP A 369 -5.22 -21.08 1.77
C ASP A 369 -5.42 -21.22 3.30
N LEU A 370 -6.55 -21.83 3.73
CA LEU A 370 -6.89 -22.07 5.12
C LEU A 370 -7.63 -23.41 5.26
N SER A 371 -7.24 -24.21 6.26
CA SER A 371 -7.93 -25.45 6.63
C SER A 371 -8.39 -25.38 8.10
N ALA A 372 -9.68 -25.54 8.33
CA ALA A 372 -10.31 -25.54 9.64
C ALA A 372 -11.68 -26.23 9.57
N ASP A 373 -12.18 -26.75 10.67
CA ASP A 373 -13.56 -27.21 10.77
C ASP A 373 -14.56 -26.04 10.86
N ALA A 374 -15.86 -26.34 10.94
CA ALA A 374 -16.89 -25.30 10.93
C ALA A 374 -16.83 -24.38 12.16
N ASP A 375 -16.58 -24.95 13.34
CA ASP A 375 -16.56 -24.20 14.60
C ASP A 375 -15.34 -23.26 14.65
N ALA A 376 -14.17 -23.72 14.21
CA ALA A 376 -12.96 -22.92 14.12
C ALA A 376 -13.08 -21.79 13.07
N ARG A 377 -13.76 -22.03 11.93
CA ARG A 377 -14.07 -20.99 10.94
C ARG A 377 -14.97 -19.91 11.52
N GLU A 378 -16.00 -20.29 12.26
CA GLU A 378 -16.90 -19.34 12.92
C GLU A 378 -16.17 -18.49 13.96
N THR A 379 -15.30 -19.10 14.78
CA THR A 379 -14.42 -18.39 15.72
C THR A 379 -13.51 -17.40 15.00
N LEU A 380 -12.80 -17.82 13.94
CA LEU A 380 -11.96 -16.91 13.15
C LEU A 380 -12.75 -15.76 12.50
N ALA A 381 -13.97 -16.03 12.02
CA ALA A 381 -14.80 -15.00 11.40
C ALA A 381 -15.25 -13.93 12.40
N ARG A 382 -15.44 -14.29 13.67
CA ARG A 382 -15.69 -13.33 14.76
C ARG A 382 -14.43 -12.52 15.11
N LEU A 383 -13.26 -13.18 15.16
CA LEU A 383 -11.98 -12.54 15.47
C LEU A 383 -11.50 -11.60 14.34
N PHE A 384 -11.68 -12.01 13.11
CA PHE A 384 -11.14 -11.33 11.92
C PHE A 384 -12.24 -11.02 10.87
N PRO A 385 -13.21 -10.15 11.20
CA PRO A 385 -14.21 -9.75 10.22
C PRO A 385 -13.53 -9.05 9.03
N PRO A 386 -14.08 -9.19 7.80
CA PRO A 386 -13.60 -8.46 6.63
C PRO A 386 -13.67 -6.94 6.83
N GLU A 387 -12.66 -6.26 6.28
CA GLU A 387 -12.52 -4.81 6.32
C GLU A 387 -12.50 -4.25 4.90
N ARG A 388 -12.73 -2.95 4.77
CA ARG A 388 -12.48 -2.23 3.53
C ARG A 388 -11.00 -1.88 3.45
N VAL A 389 -10.21 -2.72 2.76
CA VAL A 389 -8.76 -2.55 2.66
C VAL A 389 -8.40 -1.78 1.41
N PHE A 390 -7.70 -0.67 1.57
CA PHE A 390 -7.19 0.08 0.42
C PHE A 390 -5.95 0.91 0.77
N LEU A 391 -4.78 0.46 0.34
CA LEU A 391 -3.54 1.24 0.41
C LEU A 391 -3.42 2.10 -0.86
N ARG A 392 -3.44 3.42 -0.67
CA ARG A 392 -3.36 4.40 -1.77
C ARG A 392 -1.94 4.83 -2.09
N GLU A 393 -1.05 4.79 -1.08
CA GLU A 393 0.31 5.29 -1.19
C GLU A 393 1.16 4.35 -2.01
N PHE A 394 1.71 4.88 -3.10
CA PHE A 394 2.76 4.23 -3.88
C PHE A 394 4.14 4.74 -3.42
N PHE A 395 5.07 3.82 -3.10
CA PHE A 395 6.40 4.12 -2.56
C PHE A 395 7.48 3.15 -3.05
#